data_99adc7bc8e9645a1d6c5d05fd6ebe76f
#
_entry.id   99adc7bc8e9645a1d6c5d05fd6ebe76f
#
_cell.length_a   1.000
_cell.length_b   1.000
_cell.length_c   1.000
_cell.angle_alpha   90.00
_cell.angle_beta   90.00
_cell.angle_gamma   90.00
#
_symmetry.space_group_name_H-M   'P 1'
#
loop_
_entity.id
_entity.type
_entity.pdbx_description
1 polymer ?
#
loop_
_entity_poly.entity_id
_entity_poly.type
_entity_poly.pdbx_seq_one_letter_code
_entity_poly.pdbx_strand_id
1 'polypeptide(L)'
;MTIDLATMTAPATVAPTATPTEDRLPRRFSDFTTLGEALDYAASGVRGLNFHDARGTLVRSYPFAQLRADAHDAALRLIAAGVAPGDRVALVAETSAEFGALFFGAVLAGAWPVPLPLPTSFGGRESYIDQLRVQLASCDPTLLIYPAELAQLAGAAAEASGVTGVDWAAFATRPAPAASLPAASADDVCYLQYSSGSTRFPHGVAVTHRALLSNLAAHAHGMQIAETDRCISWLPWYHDMGLVGCFLSPLANQVSTDYLKTEDFARRPLSWLDLISRNKGTSLSYSPTFGYDICARRISSQTKASDRFDLSRWRVAGNGADMIRPDVMQAFVDAFADAGFQATAFLPSYGLAEATLAVSLMPVGEGIRVELVEETELSGMHHGEDRPQRYRAIVNCGKAVRDMEIQIREEDGTPLPDGAIGKVWCRGPSVMVGYFRDQASTDACLVDGWLDTGDMGYMSDGYIFIVGRAKDMIIINGRNHWPQDIEWAVEQLPGFKAGDIAAFAITAPGGEETPAVLVQCRSSDEAERVRLRDEIRDRVRSVTGMNCVVELIPPRTLPRTSSGKLSRAKARNLYLAGEIKPYDLAA
;
A
#
# COMPACT_ATOMS: atom_id res chain seq x y z
N MET A 1 48.21 19.01 -25.54
CA MET A 1 48.04 19.19 -24.08
C MET A 1 47.17 18.07 -23.59
N THR A 2 47.79 16.95 -23.27
CA THR A 2 47.18 15.68 -22.90
C THR A 2 46.93 15.73 -21.41
N ILE A 3 45.65 15.61 -20.98
CA ILE A 3 45.27 15.54 -19.56
C ILE A 3 45.27 14.07 -19.18
N ASP A 4 46.12 13.73 -18.23
CA ASP A 4 46.34 12.42 -17.63
C ASP A 4 45.19 12.11 -16.66
N LEU A 5 44.39 11.05 -16.95
CA LEU A 5 43.24 10.61 -16.20
C LEU A 5 43.56 9.36 -15.32
N ALA A 6 44.65 9.46 -14.57
CA ALA A 6 45.05 8.39 -13.67
C ALA A 6 45.28 8.93 -12.25
N THR A 7 44.22 9.19 -11.50
CA THR A 7 44.16 9.07 -10.02
C THR A 7 42.77 9.46 -9.50
N MET A 8 41.78 8.63 -9.80
CA MET A 8 40.58 8.53 -8.93
C MET A 8 40.64 7.20 -8.22
N THR A 9 41.09 7.22 -6.99
CA THR A 9 40.99 6.10 -6.06
C THR A 9 39.50 5.75 -5.84
N ALA A 10 39.12 4.56 -6.30
CA ALA A 10 37.83 4.00 -5.98
C ALA A 10 37.64 3.90 -4.45
N PRO A 11 36.44 4.20 -3.92
CA PRO A 11 36.18 3.98 -2.50
C PRO A 11 36.37 2.49 -2.19
N ALA A 12 37.10 2.21 -1.12
CA ALA A 12 37.40 0.87 -0.66
C ALA A 12 36.10 0.08 -0.48
N THR A 13 35.95 -0.99 -1.23
CA THR A 13 34.97 -2.04 -1.02
C THR A 13 35.23 -2.68 0.35
N VAL A 14 34.42 -2.31 1.34
CA VAL A 14 34.41 -3.00 2.62
C VAL A 14 33.86 -4.40 2.36
N ALA A 15 34.73 -5.41 2.41
CA ALA A 15 34.34 -6.79 2.33
C ALA A 15 33.30 -7.09 3.45
N PRO A 16 32.27 -7.90 3.19
CA PRO A 16 31.32 -8.29 4.23
C PRO A 16 32.08 -9.10 5.30
N THR A 17 32.33 -8.46 6.43
CA THR A 17 32.82 -9.15 7.62
C THR A 17 31.82 -10.24 8.01
N ALA A 18 32.29 -11.48 8.10
CA ALA A 18 31.50 -12.60 8.62
C ALA A 18 30.88 -12.18 9.96
N THR A 19 29.57 -12.24 10.07
CA THR A 19 28.82 -11.87 11.26
C THR A 19 29.21 -12.79 12.42
N PRO A 20 29.69 -12.27 13.54
CA PRO A 20 29.91 -13.09 14.72
C PRO A 20 28.59 -13.70 15.17
N THR A 21 28.55 -15.00 15.43
CA THR A 21 27.37 -15.75 15.84
C THR A 21 26.91 -15.47 17.27
N GLU A 22 27.63 -14.62 18.03
CA GLU A 22 27.44 -14.39 19.46
C GLU A 22 26.75 -13.09 19.86
N ASP A 23 26.52 -12.14 18.92
CA ASP A 23 25.89 -10.82 19.21
C ASP A 23 24.43 -10.74 18.74
N ARG A 24 23.63 -11.78 18.91
CA ARG A 24 22.20 -11.70 18.59
C ARG A 24 21.43 -11.15 19.78
N LEU A 25 20.77 -10.01 19.58
CA LEU A 25 19.84 -9.49 20.58
C LEU A 25 18.71 -10.50 20.85
N PRO A 26 18.30 -10.69 22.11
CA PRO A 26 17.06 -11.38 22.44
C PRO A 26 15.89 -10.75 21.70
N ARG A 27 14.96 -11.55 21.21
CA ARG A 27 13.79 -11.03 20.49
C ARG A 27 12.79 -10.43 21.45
N ARG A 28 12.29 -9.26 21.13
CA ARG A 28 11.33 -8.52 21.96
C ARG A 28 9.96 -8.33 21.31
N PHE A 29 9.73 -8.74 20.07
CA PHE A 29 8.42 -8.72 19.42
C PHE A 29 7.61 -7.42 19.63
N SER A 30 8.27 -6.27 19.49
CA SER A 30 7.69 -4.92 19.60
C SER A 30 7.11 -4.56 20.98
N ASP A 31 7.54 -5.19 22.08
CA ASP A 31 7.12 -4.92 23.46
C ASP A 31 7.81 -3.66 24.05
N PHE A 32 7.73 -2.55 23.35
CA PHE A 32 8.28 -1.25 23.71
C PHE A 32 7.15 -0.26 24.03
N THR A 33 7.49 0.82 24.76
CA THR A 33 6.56 1.91 25.06
C THR A 33 6.48 2.90 23.89
N THR A 34 7.63 3.18 23.26
CA THR A 34 7.74 4.13 22.15
C THR A 34 8.52 3.54 20.99
N LEU A 35 8.32 4.11 19.80
CA LEU A 35 9.08 3.73 18.60
C LEU A 35 10.58 4.08 18.75
N GLY A 36 10.89 5.14 19.50
CA GLY A 36 12.27 5.50 19.83
C GLY A 36 12.98 4.40 20.63
N GLU A 37 12.33 3.81 21.64
CA GLU A 37 12.86 2.68 22.40
C GLU A 37 13.10 1.45 21.51
N ALA A 38 12.20 1.19 20.55
CA ALA A 38 12.37 0.11 19.58
C ALA A 38 13.63 0.32 18.72
N LEU A 39 13.88 1.56 18.27
CA LEU A 39 15.08 1.92 17.53
C LEU A 39 16.34 1.77 18.40
N ASP A 40 16.32 2.27 19.64
CA ASP A 40 17.45 2.16 20.57
C ASP A 40 17.84 0.70 20.83
N TYR A 41 16.83 -0.16 21.00
CA TYR A 41 17.06 -1.59 21.16
C TYR A 41 17.62 -2.24 19.89
N ALA A 42 17.00 -1.99 18.73
CA ALA A 42 17.46 -2.52 17.45
C ALA A 42 18.90 -2.06 17.11
N ALA A 43 19.25 -0.83 17.50
CA ALA A 43 20.58 -0.25 17.28
C ALA A 43 21.70 -0.92 18.10
N SER A 44 21.36 -1.62 19.20
CA SER A 44 22.35 -2.40 19.97
C SER A 44 22.73 -3.72 19.29
N GLY A 45 22.06 -4.11 18.20
CA GLY A 45 22.33 -5.33 17.43
C GLY A 45 23.06 -5.07 16.12
N VAL A 46 23.16 -6.13 15.31
CA VAL A 46 23.90 -6.13 14.03
C VAL A 46 23.00 -6.04 12.80
N ARG A 47 21.69 -5.87 12.98
CA ARG A 47 20.71 -5.85 11.90
C ARG A 47 20.62 -4.44 11.27
N GLY A 48 19.99 -4.36 10.09
CA GLY A 48 19.85 -3.09 9.39
C GLY A 48 19.08 -3.17 8.09
N LEU A 49 19.17 -2.11 7.33
CA LEU A 49 18.52 -1.92 6.05
C LEU A 49 19.55 -2.05 4.93
N ASN A 50 19.19 -2.67 3.84
CA ASN A 50 20.04 -2.79 2.66
C ASN A 50 19.28 -2.25 1.45
N PHE A 51 19.89 -1.34 0.73
CA PHE A 51 19.32 -0.72 -0.46
C PHE A 51 19.99 -1.29 -1.70
N HIS A 52 19.18 -1.72 -2.65
CA HIS A 52 19.62 -2.35 -3.88
C HIS A 52 19.21 -1.52 -5.09
N ASP A 53 20.01 -1.59 -6.17
CA ASP A 53 19.65 -1.00 -7.46
C ASP A 53 18.61 -1.86 -8.21
N ALA A 54 18.16 -1.37 -9.38
CA ALA A 54 17.22 -2.07 -10.25
C ALA A 54 17.68 -3.47 -10.72
N ARG A 55 18.94 -3.82 -10.55
CA ARG A 55 19.51 -5.14 -10.88
C ARG A 55 19.64 -6.05 -9.65
N GLY A 56 19.22 -5.55 -8.49
CA GLY A 56 19.37 -6.23 -7.22
C GLY A 56 20.82 -6.24 -6.71
N THR A 57 21.67 -5.29 -7.16
CA THR A 57 23.01 -5.11 -6.61
C THR A 57 22.92 -4.28 -5.35
N LEU A 58 23.59 -4.71 -4.27
CA LEU A 58 23.65 -3.94 -3.02
C LEU A 58 24.40 -2.63 -3.27
N VAL A 59 23.70 -1.51 -3.06
CA VAL A 59 24.25 -0.15 -3.18
C VAL A 59 24.70 0.39 -1.82
N ARG A 60 23.90 0.14 -0.78
CA ARG A 60 24.16 0.64 0.56
C ARG A 60 23.65 -0.33 1.62
N SER A 61 24.49 -0.67 2.58
CA SER A 61 24.10 -1.30 3.84
C SER A 61 24.02 -0.22 4.93
N TYR A 62 22.94 -0.24 5.70
CA TYR A 62 22.64 0.79 6.69
C TYR A 62 22.22 0.14 8.02
N PRO A 63 23.18 -0.15 8.91
CA PRO A 63 22.90 -0.76 10.21
C PRO A 63 21.94 0.09 11.04
N PHE A 64 21.11 -0.53 11.88
CA PHE A 64 20.23 0.20 12.80
C PHE A 64 21.00 1.10 13.77
N ALA A 65 22.23 0.73 14.13
CA ALA A 65 23.12 1.60 14.92
C ALA A 65 23.43 2.92 14.19
N GLN A 66 23.68 2.88 12.87
CA GLN A 66 23.88 4.07 12.06
C GLN A 66 22.58 4.86 11.89
N LEU A 67 21.47 4.19 11.62
CA LEU A 67 20.15 4.82 11.56
C LEU A 67 19.83 5.59 12.83
N ARG A 68 20.11 4.99 13.99
CA ARG A 68 19.89 5.63 15.31
C ARG A 68 20.76 6.87 15.49
N ALA A 69 22.04 6.83 15.08
CA ALA A 69 22.95 7.95 15.17
C ALA A 69 22.50 9.11 14.25
N ASP A 70 22.18 8.80 12.99
CA ASP A 70 21.73 9.80 12.02
C ASP A 70 20.35 10.38 12.40
N ALA A 71 19.46 9.57 12.98
CA ALA A 71 18.17 10.02 13.49
C ALA A 71 18.33 10.99 14.67
N HIS A 72 19.26 10.73 15.57
CA HIS A 72 19.57 11.63 16.68
C HIS A 72 20.08 12.98 16.17
N ASP A 73 20.99 12.96 15.22
CA ASP A 73 21.50 14.15 14.59
C ASP A 73 20.39 14.94 13.84
N ALA A 74 19.51 14.23 13.13
CA ALA A 74 18.36 14.83 12.47
C ALA A 74 17.40 15.48 13.48
N ALA A 75 17.15 14.84 14.63
CA ALA A 75 16.32 15.40 15.70
C ALA A 75 16.90 16.73 16.23
N LEU A 76 18.20 16.77 16.49
CA LEU A 76 18.86 18.00 16.96
C LEU A 76 18.77 19.14 15.93
N ARG A 77 18.91 18.83 14.63
CA ARG A 77 18.74 19.81 13.55
C ARG A 77 17.30 20.30 13.41
N LEU A 78 16.31 19.41 13.61
CA LEU A 78 14.89 19.77 13.61
C LEU A 78 14.57 20.73 14.76
N ILE A 79 15.02 20.42 15.96
CA ILE A 79 14.86 21.29 17.15
C ILE A 79 15.54 22.65 16.90
N ALA A 80 16.77 22.65 16.36
CA ALA A 80 17.48 23.90 16.03
C ALA A 80 16.78 24.71 14.92
N ALA A 81 16.01 24.03 14.04
CA ALA A 81 15.19 24.69 13.03
C ALA A 81 13.83 25.21 13.57
N GLY A 82 13.58 25.08 14.88
CA GLY A 82 12.36 25.56 15.53
C GLY A 82 11.21 24.56 15.58
N VAL A 83 11.44 23.29 15.22
CA VAL A 83 10.44 22.23 15.33
C VAL A 83 10.26 21.88 16.80
N ALA A 84 9.01 21.93 17.27
CA ALA A 84 8.58 21.64 18.63
C ALA A 84 7.81 20.30 18.70
N PRO A 85 7.69 19.68 19.90
CA PRO A 85 6.83 18.51 20.08
C PRO A 85 5.39 18.80 19.61
N GLY A 86 4.81 17.85 18.85
CA GLY A 86 3.49 17.99 18.24
C GLY A 86 3.47 18.71 16.89
N ASP A 87 4.57 19.30 16.44
CA ASP A 87 4.69 19.83 15.08
C ASP A 87 4.73 18.72 14.04
N ARG A 88 4.31 19.05 12.81
CA ARG A 88 4.38 18.10 11.68
C ARG A 88 5.61 18.42 10.84
N VAL A 89 6.34 17.38 10.49
CA VAL A 89 7.46 17.43 9.56
C VAL A 89 7.08 16.63 8.33
N ALA A 90 6.76 17.31 7.24
CA ALA A 90 6.43 16.67 5.98
C ALA A 90 7.70 16.13 5.31
N LEU A 91 7.69 14.86 4.92
CA LEU A 91 8.84 14.17 4.34
C LEU A 91 8.43 13.51 3.02
N VAL A 92 9.05 13.91 1.90
CA VAL A 92 8.86 13.18 0.65
C VAL A 92 9.52 11.79 0.78
N ALA A 93 8.70 10.75 0.77
CA ALA A 93 9.07 9.41 1.24
C ALA A 93 9.76 8.57 0.16
N GLU A 94 10.97 8.96 -0.22
CA GLU A 94 11.83 8.07 -1.00
C GLU A 94 12.30 6.90 -0.13
N THR A 95 12.35 5.69 -0.71
CA THR A 95 12.92 4.52 -0.02
C THR A 95 14.44 4.68 0.06
N SER A 96 14.93 5.31 1.12
CA SER A 96 16.35 5.67 1.32
C SER A 96 16.73 5.74 2.80
N ALA A 97 18.04 5.72 3.08
CA ALA A 97 18.56 5.87 4.44
C ALA A 97 18.24 7.27 5.01
N GLU A 98 18.28 8.28 4.16
CA GLU A 98 18.00 9.68 4.51
C GLU A 98 16.57 9.86 5.00
N PHE A 99 15.58 9.28 4.29
CA PHE A 99 14.20 9.29 4.77
C PHE A 99 14.07 8.59 6.11
N GLY A 100 14.69 7.40 6.28
CA GLY A 100 14.64 6.67 7.55
C GLY A 100 15.20 7.49 8.72
N ALA A 101 16.35 8.15 8.52
CA ALA A 101 16.96 9.02 9.52
C ALA A 101 16.06 10.23 9.86
N LEU A 102 15.47 10.88 8.86
CA LEU A 102 14.57 12.02 9.05
C LEU A 102 13.26 11.63 9.71
N PHE A 103 12.68 10.49 9.35
CA PHE A 103 11.47 9.96 9.96
C PHE A 103 11.68 9.73 11.46
N PHE A 104 12.71 8.97 11.83
CA PHE A 104 13.02 8.74 13.23
C PHE A 104 13.52 10.00 13.94
N GLY A 105 14.22 10.89 13.24
CA GLY A 105 14.63 12.18 13.77
C GLY A 105 13.44 13.04 14.19
N ALA A 106 12.38 13.08 13.39
CA ALA A 106 11.14 13.77 13.75
C ALA A 106 10.47 13.10 14.95
N VAL A 107 10.37 11.78 14.98
CA VAL A 107 9.84 11.03 16.15
C VAL A 107 10.63 11.33 17.43
N LEU A 108 11.96 11.32 17.36
CA LEU A 108 12.82 11.61 18.51
C LEU A 108 12.75 13.08 18.98
N ALA A 109 12.44 14.01 18.06
CA ALA A 109 12.19 15.40 18.38
C ALA A 109 10.77 15.64 18.96
N GLY A 110 9.94 14.59 19.12
CA GLY A 110 8.56 14.66 19.55
C GLY A 110 7.62 15.24 18.47
N ALA A 111 8.11 15.45 17.27
CA ALA A 111 7.34 15.90 16.12
C ALA A 111 6.72 14.71 15.37
N TRP A 112 5.71 15.00 14.54
CA TRP A 112 5.01 13.97 13.78
C TRP A 112 5.51 13.96 12.34
N PRO A 113 6.35 12.98 11.92
CA PRO A 113 6.67 12.82 10.52
C PRO A 113 5.42 12.52 9.70
N VAL A 114 5.33 13.14 8.52
CA VAL A 114 4.23 12.97 7.56
C VAL A 114 4.82 12.49 6.25
N PRO A 115 4.83 11.17 5.97
CA PRO A 115 5.32 10.63 4.71
C PRO A 115 4.43 11.07 3.54
N LEU A 116 5.01 11.78 2.58
CA LEU A 116 4.34 12.25 1.37
C LEU A 116 4.79 11.46 0.14
N PRO A 117 3.90 11.25 -0.85
CA PRO A 117 4.20 10.43 -2.00
C PRO A 117 5.24 11.04 -2.93
N LEU A 118 5.91 10.17 -3.67
CA LEU A 118 6.77 10.52 -4.80
C LEU A 118 5.92 10.83 -6.05
N PRO A 119 6.46 11.59 -7.03
CA PRO A 119 5.79 11.76 -8.31
C PRO A 119 5.59 10.42 -9.02
N THR A 120 4.40 10.20 -9.54
CA THR A 120 4.10 8.99 -10.31
C THR A 120 4.51 9.17 -11.78
N SER A 121 4.96 8.10 -12.43
CA SER A 121 5.35 8.10 -13.85
C SER A 121 4.21 8.50 -14.82
N PHE A 122 2.97 8.53 -14.34
CA PHE A 122 1.76 8.83 -15.11
C PHE A 122 1.16 10.20 -14.76
N GLY A 123 1.65 10.86 -13.71
CA GLY A 123 1.24 12.21 -13.32
C GLY A 123 2.07 13.29 -14.01
N GLY A 124 1.41 14.36 -14.46
CA GLY A 124 2.13 15.55 -14.91
C GLY A 124 2.79 16.29 -13.74
N ARG A 125 3.78 17.14 -14.07
CA ARG A 125 4.50 17.98 -13.10
C ARG A 125 3.53 18.81 -12.23
N GLU A 126 2.57 19.48 -12.83
CA GLU A 126 1.58 20.31 -12.16
C GLU A 126 0.68 19.49 -11.23
N SER A 127 0.22 18.34 -11.69
CA SER A 127 -0.62 17.44 -10.88
C SER A 127 0.09 16.98 -9.59
N TYR A 128 1.41 16.75 -9.64
CA TYR A 128 2.17 16.40 -8.45
C TYR A 128 2.33 17.59 -7.48
N ILE A 129 2.61 18.79 -8.02
CA ILE A 129 2.69 20.02 -7.23
C ILE A 129 1.35 20.28 -6.52
N ASP A 130 0.23 20.16 -7.23
CA ASP A 130 -1.10 20.34 -6.66
C ASP A 130 -1.43 19.29 -5.61
N GLN A 131 -1.04 18.03 -5.84
CA GLN A 131 -1.20 16.97 -4.84
C GLN A 131 -0.43 17.30 -3.55
N LEU A 132 0.83 17.71 -3.66
CA LEU A 132 1.62 18.12 -2.49
C LEU A 132 0.99 19.33 -1.79
N ARG A 133 0.54 20.33 -2.53
CA ARG A 133 -0.11 21.51 -1.95
C ARG A 133 -1.33 21.15 -1.11
N VAL A 134 -2.19 20.27 -1.62
CA VAL A 134 -3.36 19.78 -0.88
C VAL A 134 -2.94 19.06 0.41
N GLN A 135 -1.92 18.22 0.35
CA GLN A 135 -1.42 17.50 1.52
C GLN A 135 -0.73 18.44 2.53
N LEU A 136 0.08 19.40 2.06
CA LEU A 136 0.70 20.42 2.93
C LEU A 136 -0.35 21.29 3.64
N ALA A 137 -1.38 21.70 2.91
CA ALA A 137 -2.50 22.45 3.52
C ALA A 137 -3.25 21.62 4.58
N SER A 138 -3.38 20.30 4.35
CA SER A 138 -4.06 19.40 5.30
C SER A 138 -3.22 19.11 6.55
N CYS A 139 -1.92 18.86 6.45
CA CYS A 139 -1.08 18.55 7.61
C CYS A 139 -0.46 19.79 8.26
N ASP A 140 -0.48 20.96 7.60
CA ASP A 140 0.07 22.23 8.12
C ASP A 140 1.44 22.03 8.79
N PRO A 141 2.47 21.65 8.03
CA PRO A 141 3.76 21.28 8.59
C PRO A 141 4.64 22.50 8.84
N THR A 142 5.46 22.44 9.87
CA THR A 142 6.50 23.43 10.14
C THR A 142 7.58 23.42 9.05
N LEU A 143 7.85 22.22 8.49
CA LEU A 143 8.93 22.03 7.52
C LEU A 143 8.55 20.93 6.51
N LEU A 144 8.92 21.13 5.24
CA LEU A 144 8.92 20.10 4.21
C LEU A 144 10.36 19.74 3.85
N ILE A 145 10.74 18.46 3.98
CA ILE A 145 12.04 17.94 3.58
C ILE A 145 11.88 16.95 2.43
N TYR A 146 12.72 17.07 1.40
CA TYR A 146 12.58 16.30 0.16
C TYR A 146 13.96 15.94 -0.45
N PRO A 147 14.01 14.90 -1.33
CA PRO A 147 15.21 14.59 -2.13
C PRO A 147 15.64 15.77 -3.00
N ALA A 148 16.93 15.99 -3.16
CA ALA A 148 17.48 17.10 -3.95
C ALA A 148 16.96 17.08 -5.41
N GLU A 149 16.76 15.89 -5.98
CA GLU A 149 16.23 15.69 -7.33
C GLU A 149 14.80 16.21 -7.51
N LEU A 150 14.06 16.33 -6.41
CA LEU A 150 12.69 16.84 -6.41
C LEU A 150 12.57 18.32 -6.03
N ALA A 151 13.71 19.03 -5.87
CA ALA A 151 13.72 20.42 -5.44
C ALA A 151 12.84 21.35 -6.31
N GLN A 152 12.81 21.15 -7.63
CA GLN A 152 11.96 21.94 -8.52
C GLN A 152 10.45 21.68 -8.33
N LEU A 153 10.06 20.48 -7.90
CA LEU A 153 8.65 20.10 -7.73
C LEU A 153 8.19 20.36 -6.30
N ALA A 154 8.89 19.77 -5.33
CA ALA A 154 8.58 19.89 -3.92
C ALA A 154 8.84 21.31 -3.39
N GLY A 155 9.91 21.97 -3.87
CA GLY A 155 10.19 23.37 -3.55
C GLY A 155 9.11 24.31 -4.05
N ALA A 156 8.63 24.13 -5.29
CA ALA A 156 7.52 24.93 -5.84
C ALA A 156 6.22 24.71 -5.05
N ALA A 157 5.92 23.46 -4.63
CA ALA A 157 4.77 23.17 -3.79
C ALA A 157 4.88 23.82 -2.40
N ALA A 158 6.06 23.79 -1.79
CA ALA A 158 6.34 24.43 -0.50
C ALA A 158 6.14 25.95 -0.58
N GLU A 159 6.74 26.60 -1.57
CA GLU A 159 6.63 28.04 -1.82
C GLU A 159 5.16 28.44 -2.02
N ALA A 160 4.42 27.75 -2.88
CA ALA A 160 3.02 28.01 -3.16
C ALA A 160 2.09 27.74 -1.94
N SER A 161 2.55 26.97 -0.95
CA SER A 161 1.83 26.67 0.29
C SER A 161 2.27 27.54 1.48
N GLY A 162 3.29 28.40 1.31
CA GLY A 162 3.87 29.18 2.40
C GLY A 162 4.63 28.35 3.44
N VAL A 163 5.04 27.12 3.09
CA VAL A 163 5.77 26.20 3.96
C VAL A 163 7.26 26.31 3.68
N THR A 164 8.10 26.28 4.72
CA THR A 164 9.55 26.21 4.54
C THR A 164 9.94 24.87 3.97
N GLY A 165 10.46 24.87 2.72
CA GLY A 165 10.97 23.67 2.04
C GLY A 165 12.48 23.62 2.04
N VAL A 166 13.08 22.43 2.24
CA VAL A 166 14.52 22.21 2.18
C VAL A 166 14.82 20.82 1.63
N ASP A 167 15.82 20.73 0.74
CA ASP A 167 16.32 19.41 0.38
C ASP A 167 17.14 18.80 1.52
N TRP A 168 17.17 17.48 1.60
CA TRP A 168 17.81 16.80 2.73
C TRP A 168 19.33 16.93 2.77
N ALA A 169 20.02 17.19 1.63
CA ALA A 169 21.46 17.46 1.64
C ALA A 169 21.75 18.83 2.30
N ALA A 170 20.99 19.86 1.94
CA ALA A 170 21.06 21.17 2.59
C ALA A 170 20.63 21.08 4.06
N PHE A 171 19.60 20.29 4.38
CA PHE A 171 19.18 20.04 5.77
C PHE A 171 20.31 19.40 6.59
N ALA A 172 21.01 18.41 6.03
CA ALA A 172 22.11 17.70 6.71
C ALA A 172 23.31 18.61 7.04
N THR A 173 23.45 19.76 6.37
CA THR A 173 24.51 20.74 6.68
C THR A 173 24.14 21.74 7.78
N ARG A 174 22.88 21.75 8.23
CA ARG A 174 22.44 22.65 9.30
C ARG A 174 23.10 22.29 10.63
N PRO A 175 23.33 23.25 11.53
CA PRO A 175 23.87 23.00 12.85
C PRO A 175 23.01 21.98 13.62
N ALA A 176 23.66 21.09 14.36
CA ALA A 176 23.04 20.16 15.29
C ALA A 176 23.57 20.44 16.71
N PRO A 177 23.19 21.55 17.36
CA PRO A 177 23.67 21.86 18.71
C PRO A 177 23.16 20.82 19.69
N ALA A 178 23.96 20.54 20.72
CA ALA A 178 23.53 19.65 21.78
C ALA A 178 22.26 20.19 22.46
N ALA A 179 21.22 19.35 22.47
CA ALA A 179 19.96 19.59 23.16
C ALA A 179 19.43 18.31 23.77
N SER A 180 18.62 18.39 24.82
CA SER A 180 17.89 17.24 25.34
C SER A 180 16.73 16.93 24.42
N LEU A 181 16.56 15.66 24.04
CA LEU A 181 15.38 15.22 23.32
C LEU A 181 14.17 15.16 24.28
N PRO A 182 12.97 15.50 23.80
CA PRO A 182 11.76 15.39 24.61
C PRO A 182 11.47 13.92 24.93
N ALA A 183 10.89 13.68 26.12
CA ALA A 183 10.37 12.37 26.45
C ALA A 183 9.04 12.15 25.71
N ALA A 184 8.86 10.97 25.13
CA ALA A 184 7.61 10.57 24.51
C ALA A 184 6.88 9.55 25.39
N SER A 185 5.55 9.56 25.32
CA SER A 185 4.68 8.56 25.96
C SER A 185 4.00 7.65 24.92
N ALA A 186 3.43 6.54 25.41
CA ALA A 186 2.72 5.61 24.53
C ALA A 186 1.52 6.24 23.80
N ASP A 187 0.89 7.22 24.42
CA ASP A 187 -0.33 7.85 23.92
C ASP A 187 -0.07 9.10 23.05
N ASP A 188 1.20 9.51 22.94
CA ASP A 188 1.57 10.58 22.02
C ASP A 188 1.44 10.10 20.57
N VAL A 189 1.03 11.02 19.67
CA VAL A 189 1.00 10.74 18.24
C VAL A 189 2.44 10.53 17.74
N CYS A 190 2.68 9.39 17.12
CA CYS A 190 3.97 9.00 16.59
C CYS A 190 4.20 9.56 15.17
N TYR A 191 3.17 9.53 14.33
CA TYR A 191 3.23 10.03 12.94
C TYR A 191 1.82 10.24 12.36
N LEU A 192 1.75 10.94 11.22
CA LEU A 192 0.55 11.03 10.40
C LEU A 192 0.71 10.18 9.14
N GLN A 193 -0.26 9.30 8.89
CA GLN A 193 -0.33 8.51 7.67
C GLN A 193 -1.47 9.01 6.79
N TYR A 194 -1.18 9.38 5.54
CA TYR A 194 -2.25 9.64 4.60
C TYR A 194 -2.86 8.32 4.12
N SER A 195 -4.18 8.19 4.28
CA SER A 195 -4.92 7.05 3.73
C SER A 195 -4.92 7.14 2.19
N SER A 196 -4.88 5.97 1.54
CA SER A 196 -4.96 5.88 0.06
C SER A 196 -6.37 6.16 -0.47
N GLY A 197 -7.26 6.74 0.35
CA GLY A 197 -8.69 6.88 0.11
C GLY A 197 -9.04 7.51 -1.23
N SER A 198 -10.18 7.08 -1.77
CA SER A 198 -10.79 7.57 -3.00
C SER A 198 -11.39 8.97 -2.87
N THR A 199 -11.24 9.63 -1.73
CA THR A 199 -11.80 10.97 -1.44
C THR A 199 -10.98 12.07 -2.13
N ARG A 200 -11.65 13.17 -2.49
CA ARG A 200 -11.02 14.35 -3.10
C ARG A 200 -9.93 14.96 -2.20
N PHE A 201 -10.05 14.75 -0.89
CA PHE A 201 -9.10 15.22 0.12
C PHE A 201 -8.58 14.02 0.91
N PRO A 202 -7.26 13.76 0.91
CA PRO A 202 -6.69 12.70 1.73
C PRO A 202 -6.75 13.08 3.20
N HIS A 203 -7.21 12.15 4.05
CA HIS A 203 -7.23 12.34 5.49
C HIS A 203 -5.89 11.94 6.11
N GLY A 204 -5.36 12.77 6.97
CA GLY A 204 -4.17 12.46 7.79
C GLY A 204 -4.58 11.64 9.01
N VAL A 205 -4.31 10.34 8.98
CA VAL A 205 -4.57 9.41 10.08
C VAL A 205 -3.54 9.63 11.18
N ALA A 206 -3.97 9.98 12.39
CA ALA A 206 -3.09 10.18 13.54
C ALA A 206 -2.88 8.85 14.28
N VAL A 207 -1.64 8.34 14.24
CA VAL A 207 -1.25 7.06 14.84
C VAL A 207 -0.37 7.32 16.07
N THR A 208 -0.77 6.79 17.24
CA THR A 208 0.02 6.89 18.47
C THR A 208 1.12 5.83 18.51
N HIS A 209 2.10 6.00 19.40
CA HIS A 209 3.12 4.97 19.67
C HIS A 209 2.46 3.66 20.13
N ARG A 210 1.45 3.73 20.99
CA ARG A 210 0.67 2.57 21.44
C ARG A 210 0.02 1.83 20.27
N ALA A 211 -0.69 2.55 19.41
CA ALA A 211 -1.37 1.95 18.27
C ALA A 211 -0.38 1.29 17.31
N LEU A 212 0.72 1.98 17.01
CA LEU A 212 1.78 1.44 16.16
C LEU A 212 2.38 0.16 16.75
N LEU A 213 2.90 0.21 17.98
CA LEU A 213 3.60 -0.92 18.59
C LEU A 213 2.68 -2.12 18.82
N SER A 214 1.41 -1.89 19.17
CA SER A 214 0.40 -2.95 19.26
C SER A 214 0.21 -3.65 17.91
N ASN A 215 0.13 -2.88 16.81
CA ASN A 215 0.01 -3.46 15.47
C ASN A 215 1.29 -4.21 15.06
N LEU A 216 2.48 -3.65 15.35
CA LEU A 216 3.75 -4.32 15.03
C LEU A 216 3.90 -5.64 15.80
N ALA A 217 3.47 -5.69 17.07
CA ALA A 217 3.46 -6.92 17.86
C ALA A 217 2.48 -7.96 17.31
N ALA A 218 1.26 -7.52 16.97
CA ALA A 218 0.22 -8.36 16.36
C ALA A 218 0.67 -8.93 15.00
N HIS A 219 1.28 -8.09 14.18
CA HIS A 219 1.84 -8.47 12.88
C HIS A 219 2.98 -9.48 13.01
N ALA A 220 3.92 -9.23 13.93
CA ALA A 220 5.02 -10.16 14.21
C ALA A 220 4.52 -11.53 14.71
N HIS A 221 3.51 -11.54 15.57
CA HIS A 221 2.89 -12.76 16.06
C HIS A 221 2.17 -13.51 14.95
N GLY A 222 1.35 -12.82 14.16
CA GLY A 222 0.57 -13.40 13.05
C GLY A 222 1.47 -13.99 11.95
N MET A 223 2.58 -13.33 11.63
CA MET A 223 3.59 -13.85 10.68
C MET A 223 4.55 -14.87 11.30
N GLN A 224 4.49 -15.11 12.62
CA GLN A 224 5.42 -15.98 13.33
C GLN A 224 6.89 -15.63 13.02
N ILE A 225 7.24 -14.34 13.14
CA ILE A 225 8.58 -13.86 12.76
C ILE A 225 9.67 -14.64 13.50
N ALA A 226 10.64 -15.19 12.76
CA ALA A 226 11.74 -16.00 13.25
C ALA A 226 13.09 -15.31 13.07
N GLU A 227 14.13 -15.77 13.78
CA GLU A 227 15.48 -15.22 13.69
C GLU A 227 16.11 -15.33 12.30
N THR A 228 15.73 -16.36 11.55
CA THR A 228 16.22 -16.62 10.20
C THR A 228 15.54 -15.77 9.14
N ASP A 229 14.47 -15.05 9.53
CA ASP A 229 13.70 -14.24 8.59
C ASP A 229 14.46 -13.01 8.13
N ARG A 230 14.20 -12.64 6.90
CA ARG A 230 14.64 -11.42 6.26
C ARG A 230 13.48 -10.84 5.47
N CYS A 231 13.22 -9.55 5.66
CA CYS A 231 12.20 -8.86 4.88
C CYS A 231 12.79 -8.43 3.53
N ILE A 232 12.06 -8.61 2.44
CA ILE A 232 12.41 -8.09 1.12
C ILE A 232 11.24 -7.24 0.63
N SER A 233 11.47 -5.97 0.29
CA SER A 233 10.38 -5.07 -0.06
C SER A 233 10.73 -4.11 -1.21
N TRP A 234 9.74 -3.83 -2.03
CA TRP A 234 9.73 -2.76 -3.03
C TRP A 234 8.60 -1.75 -2.78
N LEU A 235 7.85 -1.94 -1.69
CA LEU A 235 6.70 -1.12 -1.35
C LEU A 235 7.12 0.29 -0.93
N PRO A 236 6.39 1.32 -1.37
CA PRO A 236 6.73 2.71 -1.05
C PRO A 236 6.46 3.03 0.43
N TRP A 237 7.31 3.85 1.03
CA TRP A 237 7.23 4.23 2.43
C TRP A 237 6.22 5.34 2.76
N TYR A 238 5.56 5.91 1.77
CA TYR A 238 4.39 6.76 2.00
C TYR A 238 3.07 5.96 2.10
N HIS A 239 3.12 4.63 1.94
CA HIS A 239 2.00 3.72 2.12
C HIS A 239 2.20 2.88 3.38
N ASP A 240 1.13 2.66 4.16
CA ASP A 240 1.13 1.91 5.41
C ASP A 240 1.79 0.53 5.29
N MET A 241 1.47 -0.25 4.26
CA MET A 241 2.07 -1.57 4.04
C MET A 241 3.60 -1.50 3.84
N GLY A 242 4.11 -0.46 3.18
CA GLY A 242 5.55 -0.24 3.02
C GLY A 242 6.20 0.31 4.28
N LEU A 243 5.62 1.37 4.86
CA LEU A 243 6.15 2.01 6.06
C LEU A 243 6.03 1.11 7.29
N VAL A 244 4.81 0.70 7.64
CA VAL A 244 4.56 -0.05 8.87
C VAL A 244 4.96 -1.51 8.69
N GLY A 245 4.49 -2.16 7.61
CA GLY A 245 4.69 -3.60 7.40
C GLY A 245 6.11 -4.00 7.04
N CYS A 246 6.81 -3.18 6.24
CA CYS A 246 8.11 -3.55 5.68
C CYS A 246 9.29 -2.71 6.18
N PHE A 247 9.06 -1.62 6.92
CA PHE A 247 10.15 -0.84 7.54
C PHE A 247 10.06 -0.89 9.07
N LEU A 248 8.97 -0.40 9.67
CA LEU A 248 8.86 -0.30 11.13
C LEU A 248 8.72 -1.67 11.80
N SER A 249 7.95 -2.59 11.20
CA SER A 249 7.77 -3.94 11.77
C SER A 249 9.07 -4.76 11.78
N PRO A 250 9.84 -4.87 10.68
CA PRO A 250 11.14 -5.54 10.72
C PRO A 250 12.11 -4.92 11.73
N LEU A 251 12.19 -3.58 11.79
CA LEU A 251 13.06 -2.89 12.74
C LEU A 251 12.70 -3.22 14.19
N ALA A 252 11.44 -3.05 14.59
CA ALA A 252 10.98 -3.30 15.94
C ALA A 252 11.09 -4.77 16.36
N ASN A 253 11.19 -5.69 15.38
CA ASN A 253 11.36 -7.13 15.62
C ASN A 253 12.77 -7.63 15.28
N GLN A 254 13.75 -6.76 15.16
CA GLN A 254 15.16 -7.05 14.90
C GLN A 254 15.38 -7.93 13.65
N VAL A 255 14.70 -7.62 12.56
CA VAL A 255 14.81 -8.27 11.24
C VAL A 255 15.47 -7.31 10.26
N SER A 256 16.45 -7.78 9.50
CA SER A 256 17.02 -6.99 8.41
C SER A 256 16.09 -6.95 7.21
N THR A 257 16.12 -5.83 6.48
CA THR A 257 15.30 -5.66 5.27
C THR A 257 16.15 -5.30 4.06
N ASP A 258 15.84 -5.92 2.93
CA ASP A 258 16.40 -5.59 1.61
C ASP A 258 15.35 -4.82 0.79
N TYR A 259 15.73 -3.65 0.27
CA TYR A 259 14.83 -2.77 -0.47
C TYR A 259 15.22 -2.63 -1.93
N LEU A 260 14.20 -2.66 -2.78
CA LEU A 260 14.20 -2.07 -4.11
C LEU A 260 13.36 -0.80 -4.08
N LYS A 261 13.72 0.22 -4.85
CA LYS A 261 12.82 1.35 -5.08
C LYS A 261 11.59 0.87 -5.87
N THR A 262 10.42 1.44 -5.58
CA THR A 262 9.16 1.08 -6.28
C THR A 262 9.27 1.25 -7.79
N GLU A 263 9.96 2.30 -8.26
CA GLU A 263 10.21 2.55 -9.68
C GLU A 263 11.14 1.50 -10.32
N ASP A 264 12.10 0.97 -9.57
CA ASP A 264 12.99 -0.09 -10.04
C ASP A 264 12.25 -1.41 -10.17
N PHE A 265 11.36 -1.73 -9.21
CA PHE A 265 10.43 -2.85 -9.33
C PHE A 265 9.54 -2.68 -10.57
N ALA A 266 8.95 -1.51 -10.79
CA ALA A 266 8.07 -1.27 -11.94
C ALA A 266 8.80 -1.50 -13.29
N ARG A 267 10.08 -1.14 -13.37
CA ARG A 267 10.91 -1.36 -14.56
C ARG A 267 11.36 -2.81 -14.71
N ARG A 268 11.72 -3.46 -13.59
CA ARG A 268 12.32 -4.80 -13.54
C ARG A 268 11.72 -5.64 -12.41
N PRO A 269 10.45 -6.06 -12.50
CA PRO A 269 9.75 -6.70 -11.39
C PRO A 269 10.41 -8.01 -10.94
N LEU A 270 11.06 -8.73 -11.84
CA LEU A 270 11.75 -9.98 -11.50
C LEU A 270 12.98 -9.78 -10.60
N SER A 271 13.53 -8.56 -10.47
CA SER A 271 14.61 -8.27 -9.52
C SER A 271 14.17 -8.45 -8.06
N TRP A 272 12.89 -8.31 -7.77
CA TRP A 272 12.31 -8.66 -6.47
C TRP A 272 12.49 -10.15 -6.15
N LEU A 273 12.19 -11.02 -7.12
CA LEU A 273 12.35 -12.47 -6.98
C LEU A 273 13.85 -12.86 -6.94
N ASP A 274 14.72 -12.13 -7.63
CA ASP A 274 16.17 -12.33 -7.54
C ASP A 274 16.67 -12.07 -6.11
N LEU A 275 16.19 -11.05 -5.41
CA LEU A 275 16.56 -10.78 -4.02
C LEU A 275 16.05 -11.85 -3.07
N ILE A 276 14.79 -12.28 -3.23
CA ILE A 276 14.22 -13.39 -2.46
C ILE A 276 15.05 -14.66 -2.66
N SER A 277 15.39 -14.99 -3.89
CA SER A 277 16.16 -16.17 -4.29
C SER A 277 17.58 -16.18 -3.69
N ARG A 278 18.23 -15.01 -3.58
CA ARG A 278 19.58 -14.88 -3.00
C ARG A 278 19.63 -14.99 -1.49
N ASN A 279 18.48 -14.80 -0.82
CA ASN A 279 18.42 -14.89 0.63
C ASN A 279 18.65 -16.34 1.08
N LYS A 280 19.65 -16.53 1.98
CA LYS A 280 19.99 -17.86 2.51
C LYS A 280 19.13 -18.29 3.69
N GLY A 281 18.46 -17.33 4.34
CA GLY A 281 17.45 -17.56 5.38
C GLY A 281 16.05 -17.68 4.79
N THR A 282 15.04 -17.62 5.65
CA THR A 282 13.64 -17.52 5.24
C THR A 282 13.28 -16.10 4.85
N SER A 283 12.39 -15.95 3.86
CA SER A 283 12.00 -14.64 3.34
C SER A 283 10.56 -14.29 3.71
N LEU A 284 10.37 -13.02 4.09
CA LEU A 284 9.08 -12.37 4.28
C LEU A 284 8.97 -11.26 3.23
N SER A 285 7.89 -11.21 2.48
CA SER A 285 7.68 -10.13 1.52
C SER A 285 6.20 -9.92 1.28
N TYR A 286 5.80 -8.67 1.07
CA TYR A 286 4.43 -8.29 0.79
C TYR A 286 4.30 -7.64 -0.58
N SER A 287 3.16 -7.87 -1.21
CA SER A 287 2.79 -7.21 -2.45
C SER A 287 1.27 -7.17 -2.61
N PRO A 288 0.70 -6.11 -3.18
CA PRO A 288 -0.64 -6.18 -3.76
C PRO A 288 -0.70 -7.21 -4.89
N THR A 289 -1.91 -7.65 -5.25
CA THR A 289 -2.16 -8.64 -6.29
C THR A 289 -1.44 -8.33 -7.61
N PHE A 290 -1.41 -7.04 -8.01
CA PHE A 290 -0.77 -6.64 -9.26
C PHE A 290 0.75 -6.92 -9.32
N GLY A 291 1.44 -6.92 -8.18
CA GLY A 291 2.89 -7.21 -8.16
C GLY A 291 3.19 -8.67 -8.48
N TYR A 292 2.35 -9.58 -7.98
CA TYR A 292 2.40 -11.00 -8.35
C TYR A 292 2.06 -11.21 -9.83
N ASP A 293 0.99 -10.53 -10.32
CA ASP A 293 0.57 -10.59 -11.72
C ASP A 293 1.67 -10.16 -12.69
N ILE A 294 2.31 -9.02 -12.42
CA ILE A 294 3.40 -8.53 -13.25
C ILE A 294 4.57 -9.51 -13.30
N CYS A 295 4.93 -10.14 -12.20
CA CYS A 295 6.00 -11.13 -12.17
C CYS A 295 5.62 -12.39 -12.96
N ALA A 296 4.42 -12.93 -12.77
CA ALA A 296 3.94 -14.10 -13.50
C ALA A 296 3.91 -13.86 -15.02
N ARG A 297 3.49 -12.68 -15.46
CA ARG A 297 3.47 -12.31 -16.90
C ARG A 297 4.86 -12.04 -17.49
N ARG A 298 5.87 -11.76 -16.67
CA ARG A 298 7.22 -11.42 -17.13
C ARG A 298 8.12 -12.64 -17.29
N ILE A 299 7.77 -13.77 -16.69
CA ILE A 299 8.50 -15.01 -16.93
C ILE A 299 8.20 -15.51 -18.34
N SER A 300 9.25 -15.86 -19.06
CA SER A 300 9.11 -16.38 -20.44
C SER A 300 8.61 -17.81 -20.40
N SER A 301 7.64 -18.13 -21.26
CA SER A 301 7.20 -19.51 -21.46
C SER A 301 8.30 -20.46 -22.00
N GLN A 302 9.41 -19.90 -22.48
CA GLN A 302 10.56 -20.64 -23.00
C GLN A 302 11.67 -20.86 -21.96
N THR A 303 11.60 -20.19 -20.80
CA THR A 303 12.61 -20.26 -19.74
C THR A 303 11.95 -20.79 -18.48
N LYS A 304 12.46 -21.89 -17.93
CA LYS A 304 12.00 -22.37 -16.64
C LYS A 304 12.36 -21.36 -15.54
N ALA A 305 11.43 -21.12 -14.62
CA ALA A 305 11.70 -20.23 -13.51
C ALA A 305 12.84 -20.74 -12.63
N SER A 306 12.97 -22.09 -12.50
CA SER A 306 14.06 -22.76 -11.78
C SER A 306 15.46 -22.51 -12.34
N ASP A 307 15.58 -22.09 -13.62
CA ASP A 307 16.89 -21.74 -14.18
C ASP A 307 17.43 -20.41 -13.61
N ARG A 308 16.58 -19.61 -13.00
CA ARG A 308 16.93 -18.29 -12.46
C ARG A 308 16.67 -18.15 -10.97
N PHE A 309 15.63 -18.78 -10.43
CA PHE A 309 15.15 -18.54 -9.09
C PHE A 309 15.15 -19.80 -8.22
N ASP A 310 15.40 -19.60 -6.91
CA ASP A 310 15.09 -20.55 -5.84
C ASP A 310 14.17 -19.81 -4.84
N LEU A 311 12.88 -20.11 -4.90
CA LEU A 311 11.85 -19.50 -4.04
C LEU A 311 11.40 -20.44 -2.92
N SER A 312 12.08 -21.58 -2.73
CA SER A 312 11.74 -22.61 -1.75
C SER A 312 11.76 -22.12 -0.30
N ARG A 313 12.50 -21.03 -0.03
CA ARG A 313 12.61 -20.41 1.29
C ARG A 313 11.74 -19.18 1.47
N TRP A 314 10.88 -18.87 0.52
CA TRP A 314 9.90 -17.80 0.67
C TRP A 314 8.76 -18.26 1.57
N ARG A 315 8.87 -17.96 2.86
CA ARG A 315 7.98 -18.47 3.91
C ARG A 315 6.66 -17.69 4.00
N VAL A 316 6.71 -16.37 3.83
CA VAL A 316 5.54 -15.49 3.87
C VAL A 316 5.52 -14.62 2.63
N ALA A 317 4.59 -14.92 1.74
CA ALA A 317 4.23 -14.14 0.57
C ALA A 317 2.92 -13.38 0.87
N GLY A 318 3.03 -12.25 1.59
CA GLY A 318 1.87 -11.48 2.02
C GLY A 318 1.15 -10.84 0.84
N ASN A 319 -0.18 -10.89 0.87
CA ASN A 319 -1.03 -10.29 -0.14
C ASN A 319 -2.15 -9.48 0.52
N GLY A 320 -2.31 -8.23 0.12
CA GLY A 320 -3.33 -7.33 0.67
C GLY A 320 -3.33 -5.97 -0.01
N ALA A 321 -3.99 -5.02 0.61
CA ALA A 321 -4.15 -3.63 0.15
C ALA A 321 -5.07 -3.45 -1.07
N ASP A 322 -5.38 -4.47 -1.85
CA ASP A 322 -6.38 -4.50 -2.92
C ASP A 322 -7.20 -5.79 -2.83
N MET A 323 -8.21 -5.91 -3.69
CA MET A 323 -8.97 -7.16 -3.78
C MET A 323 -8.08 -8.29 -4.29
N ILE A 324 -7.96 -9.34 -3.51
CA ILE A 324 -7.13 -10.50 -3.85
C ILE A 324 -7.85 -11.33 -4.92
N ARG A 325 -7.15 -11.59 -6.01
CA ARG A 325 -7.67 -12.35 -7.17
C ARG A 325 -7.13 -13.77 -7.18
N PRO A 326 -7.99 -14.79 -6.94
CA PRO A 326 -7.55 -16.18 -6.90
C PRO A 326 -6.88 -16.65 -8.19
N ASP A 327 -7.41 -16.23 -9.35
CA ASP A 327 -6.88 -16.56 -10.68
C ASP A 327 -5.45 -16.05 -10.89
N VAL A 328 -5.18 -14.82 -10.47
CA VAL A 328 -3.84 -14.21 -10.56
C VAL A 328 -2.86 -14.93 -9.63
N MET A 329 -3.32 -15.23 -8.41
CA MET A 329 -2.46 -15.92 -7.44
C MET A 329 -2.14 -17.35 -7.89
N GLN A 330 -3.11 -18.06 -8.50
CA GLN A 330 -2.87 -19.37 -9.09
C GLN A 330 -1.88 -19.29 -10.27
N ALA A 331 -2.03 -18.27 -11.14
CA ALA A 331 -1.09 -18.06 -12.24
C ALA A 331 0.35 -17.82 -11.75
N PHE A 332 0.51 -17.15 -10.59
CA PHE A 332 1.83 -17.00 -9.98
C PHE A 332 2.39 -18.33 -9.47
N VAL A 333 1.55 -19.14 -8.80
CA VAL A 333 1.96 -20.50 -8.36
C VAL A 333 2.42 -21.32 -9.57
N ASP A 334 1.61 -21.36 -10.63
CA ASP A 334 1.92 -22.15 -11.83
C ASP A 334 3.24 -21.69 -12.51
N ALA A 335 3.48 -20.37 -12.50
CA ALA A 335 4.67 -19.79 -13.11
C ALA A 335 5.97 -20.06 -12.32
N PHE A 336 5.88 -20.28 -11.00
CA PHE A 336 7.05 -20.38 -10.12
C PHE A 336 7.13 -21.66 -9.29
N ALA A 337 6.25 -22.65 -9.53
CA ALA A 337 6.26 -23.94 -8.84
C ALA A 337 7.59 -24.69 -9.06
N ASP A 338 8.13 -24.65 -10.28
CA ASP A 338 9.41 -25.30 -10.60
C ASP A 338 10.61 -24.59 -9.94
N ALA A 339 10.48 -23.31 -9.57
CA ALA A 339 11.43 -22.57 -8.75
C ALA A 339 11.26 -22.81 -7.24
N GLY A 340 10.40 -23.75 -6.84
CA GLY A 340 10.17 -24.13 -5.45
C GLY A 340 9.18 -23.26 -4.68
N PHE A 341 8.48 -22.32 -5.33
CA PHE A 341 7.45 -21.52 -4.66
C PHE A 341 6.29 -22.41 -4.19
N GLN A 342 5.92 -22.27 -2.92
CA GLN A 342 4.85 -23.04 -2.31
C GLN A 342 3.58 -22.17 -2.21
N ALA A 343 2.44 -22.65 -2.71
CA ALA A 343 1.16 -21.94 -2.61
C ALA A 343 0.78 -21.65 -1.15
N THR A 344 1.22 -22.48 -0.21
CA THR A 344 1.03 -22.31 1.22
C THR A 344 1.82 -21.14 1.83
N ALA A 345 2.79 -20.57 1.10
CA ALA A 345 3.49 -19.37 1.50
C ALA A 345 2.63 -18.10 1.40
N PHE A 346 1.56 -18.12 0.58
CA PHE A 346 0.67 -16.98 0.51
C PHE A 346 0.00 -16.69 1.85
N LEU A 347 -0.03 -15.42 2.21
CA LEU A 347 -0.66 -14.91 3.43
C LEU A 347 -1.60 -13.75 3.07
N PRO A 348 -2.83 -14.08 2.64
CA PRO A 348 -3.87 -13.08 2.48
C PRO A 348 -4.08 -12.28 3.77
N SER A 349 -4.28 -10.98 3.63
CA SER A 349 -4.42 -10.07 4.75
C SER A 349 -5.38 -8.93 4.42
N TYR A 350 -6.02 -8.42 5.47
CA TYR A 350 -6.85 -7.22 5.38
C TYR A 350 -6.35 -6.19 6.39
N GLY A 351 -6.38 -4.93 5.99
CA GLY A 351 -6.00 -3.82 6.83
C GLY A 351 -6.12 -2.47 6.14
N LEU A 352 -5.95 -1.41 6.94
CA LEU A 352 -6.08 -0.01 6.51
C LEU A 352 -5.28 0.89 7.44
N ALA A 353 -4.93 2.08 6.95
CA ALA A 353 -4.14 3.06 7.70
C ALA A 353 -4.82 3.49 9.01
N GLU A 354 -6.16 3.55 9.03
CA GLU A 354 -6.99 3.90 10.19
C GLU A 354 -6.92 2.86 11.33
N ALA A 355 -6.47 1.64 11.02
CA ALA A 355 -6.11 0.62 12.00
C ALA A 355 -4.59 0.40 12.05
N THR A 356 -3.80 1.42 11.74
CA THR A 356 -2.33 1.43 11.63
C THR A 356 -1.84 0.61 10.43
N LEU A 357 -2.20 -0.66 10.31
CA LEU A 357 -1.94 -1.53 9.15
C LEU A 357 -2.84 -2.77 9.20
N ALA A 358 -2.48 -3.80 9.96
CA ALA A 358 -3.11 -5.11 9.91
C ALA A 358 -4.34 -5.19 10.82
N VAL A 359 -5.47 -5.61 10.29
CA VAL A 359 -6.70 -5.96 11.01
C VAL A 359 -6.86 -7.49 11.06
N SER A 360 -6.54 -8.18 9.96
CA SER A 360 -6.55 -9.64 9.90
C SER A 360 -5.41 -10.20 9.07
N LEU A 361 -4.99 -11.41 9.40
CA LEU A 361 -3.96 -12.17 8.71
C LEU A 361 -4.38 -13.63 8.59
N MET A 362 -4.12 -14.23 7.43
CA MET A 362 -4.24 -15.68 7.27
C MET A 362 -3.18 -16.38 8.13
N PRO A 363 -3.49 -17.51 8.78
CA PRO A 363 -2.46 -18.27 9.48
C PRO A 363 -1.34 -18.72 8.53
N VAL A 364 -0.09 -18.62 8.99
CA VAL A 364 1.10 -18.98 8.19
C VAL A 364 1.03 -20.45 7.79
N GLY A 365 1.27 -20.71 6.51
CA GLY A 365 1.30 -22.07 5.95
C GLY A 365 -0.07 -22.58 5.46
N GLU A 366 -1.13 -21.80 5.61
CA GLU A 366 -2.47 -22.20 5.10
C GLU A 366 -2.69 -21.79 3.63
N GLY A 367 -1.99 -20.79 3.15
CA GLY A 367 -2.12 -20.31 1.78
C GLY A 367 -3.45 -19.61 1.50
N ILE A 368 -3.82 -19.56 0.24
CA ILE A 368 -5.09 -18.95 -0.19
C ILE A 368 -6.22 -19.94 -0.04
N ARG A 369 -7.26 -19.53 0.66
CA ARG A 369 -8.56 -20.23 0.72
C ARG A 369 -9.61 -19.36 0.08
N VAL A 370 -10.53 -19.98 -0.66
CA VAL A 370 -11.58 -19.30 -1.43
C VAL A 370 -12.93 -19.86 -1.04
N GLU A 371 -13.88 -18.99 -0.83
CA GLU A 371 -15.28 -19.34 -0.69
C GLU A 371 -16.03 -18.93 -1.96
N LEU A 372 -16.92 -19.80 -2.43
CA LEU A 372 -17.80 -19.53 -3.58
C LEU A 372 -19.13 -19.03 -3.06
N VAL A 373 -19.41 -17.75 -3.21
CA VAL A 373 -20.63 -17.09 -2.76
C VAL A 373 -21.53 -16.83 -3.97
N GLU A 374 -22.82 -17.11 -3.85
CA GLU A 374 -23.77 -16.81 -4.91
C GLU A 374 -23.86 -15.30 -5.17
N GLU A 375 -23.87 -14.90 -6.44
CA GLU A 375 -24.03 -13.49 -6.82
C GLU A 375 -25.35 -12.89 -6.32
N THR A 376 -26.38 -13.72 -6.12
CA THR A 376 -27.67 -13.31 -5.54
C THR A 376 -27.53 -12.86 -4.08
N GLU A 377 -26.73 -13.55 -3.28
CA GLU A 377 -26.42 -13.15 -1.90
C GLU A 377 -25.62 -11.85 -1.86
N LEU A 378 -24.61 -11.71 -2.74
CA LEU A 378 -23.79 -10.52 -2.86
C LEU A 378 -24.57 -9.27 -3.32
N SER A 379 -25.68 -9.47 -4.06
CA SER A 379 -26.54 -8.41 -4.56
C SER A 379 -27.72 -8.05 -3.65
N GLY A 380 -27.87 -8.75 -2.51
CA GLY A 380 -29.01 -8.56 -1.59
C GLY A 380 -30.35 -9.05 -2.14
N MET A 381 -30.33 -10.01 -3.08
CA MET A 381 -31.53 -10.56 -3.68
C MET A 381 -31.97 -11.85 -3.00
N HIS A 382 -33.28 -12.02 -2.82
CA HIS A 382 -33.87 -13.32 -2.53
C HIS A 382 -34.04 -14.16 -3.82
N HIS A 383 -33.82 -15.47 -3.73
CA HIS A 383 -33.89 -16.41 -4.84
C HIS A 383 -35.12 -16.22 -5.73
N GLY A 384 -34.90 -15.96 -7.01
CA GLY A 384 -35.90 -16.09 -8.06
C GLY A 384 -35.53 -17.30 -8.94
N GLU A 385 -36.42 -18.21 -9.14
CA GLU A 385 -36.25 -19.61 -9.58
C GLU A 385 -35.69 -19.82 -11.02
N ASP A 386 -35.43 -18.79 -11.83
CA ASP A 386 -35.19 -18.97 -13.29
C ASP A 386 -33.87 -18.45 -13.84
N ARG A 387 -32.80 -18.24 -13.03
CA ARG A 387 -31.50 -17.84 -13.55
C ARG A 387 -30.39 -18.86 -13.26
N PRO A 388 -29.44 -19.03 -14.18
CA PRO A 388 -28.28 -19.88 -13.88
C PRO A 388 -27.54 -19.33 -12.66
N GLN A 389 -27.35 -20.20 -11.65
CA GLN A 389 -26.57 -19.88 -10.46
C GLN A 389 -25.16 -19.44 -10.85
N ARG A 390 -24.75 -18.27 -10.40
CA ARG A 390 -23.42 -17.73 -10.58
C ARG A 390 -22.76 -17.57 -9.24
N TYR A 391 -21.49 -17.90 -9.19
CA TYR A 391 -20.69 -17.85 -7.98
C TYR A 391 -19.51 -16.89 -8.19
N ARG A 392 -19.25 -16.09 -7.17
CA ARG A 392 -18.04 -15.30 -7.05
C ARG A 392 -17.10 -15.95 -6.06
N ALA A 393 -15.84 -16.09 -6.47
CA ALA A 393 -14.76 -16.56 -5.61
C ALA A 393 -14.25 -15.41 -4.73
N ILE A 394 -14.43 -15.51 -3.41
CA ILE A 394 -13.97 -14.52 -2.44
C ILE A 394 -12.84 -15.14 -1.62
N VAL A 395 -11.72 -14.42 -1.53
CA VAL A 395 -10.55 -14.89 -0.78
C VAL A 395 -10.72 -14.61 0.71
N ASN A 396 -10.42 -15.63 1.51
CA ASN A 396 -10.33 -15.54 2.94
C ASN A 396 -9.14 -14.63 3.33
N CYS A 397 -9.40 -13.53 4.04
CA CYS A 397 -8.40 -12.57 4.50
C CYS A 397 -7.88 -12.85 5.91
N GLY A 398 -8.17 -14.05 6.44
CA GLY A 398 -7.63 -14.50 7.72
C GLY A 398 -8.49 -14.17 8.92
N LYS A 399 -7.91 -14.30 10.10
CA LYS A 399 -8.53 -14.01 11.39
C LYS A 399 -8.04 -12.66 11.92
N ALA A 400 -8.86 -12.06 12.78
CA ALA A 400 -8.45 -10.86 13.50
C ALA A 400 -7.06 -11.06 14.11
N VAL A 401 -6.17 -10.08 13.93
CA VAL A 401 -4.85 -10.12 14.56
C VAL A 401 -5.00 -9.94 16.08
N ARG A 402 -3.96 -10.30 16.82
CA ARG A 402 -3.95 -10.22 18.27
C ARG A 402 -4.46 -8.85 18.76
N ASP A 403 -5.33 -8.88 19.78
CA ASP A 403 -5.94 -7.72 20.44
C ASP A 403 -6.84 -6.84 19.53
N MET A 404 -7.18 -7.33 18.32
CA MET A 404 -8.20 -6.72 17.44
C MET A 404 -9.47 -7.55 17.45
N GLU A 405 -10.61 -6.86 17.35
CA GLU A 405 -11.93 -7.44 17.16
C GLU A 405 -12.49 -7.00 15.82
N ILE A 406 -13.22 -7.88 15.15
CA ILE A 406 -13.94 -7.61 13.89
C ILE A 406 -15.40 -7.93 14.09
N GLN A 407 -16.28 -7.07 13.63
CA GLN A 407 -17.72 -7.31 13.56
C GLN A 407 -18.26 -6.91 12.20
N ILE A 408 -19.25 -7.64 11.74
CA ILE A 408 -20.06 -7.24 10.59
C ILE A 408 -21.35 -6.63 11.12
N ARG A 409 -21.73 -5.47 10.59
CA ARG A 409 -22.90 -4.73 11.08
C ARG A 409 -23.79 -4.24 9.94
N GLU A 410 -25.08 -4.13 10.24
CA GLU A 410 -26.04 -3.41 9.42
C GLU A 410 -25.70 -1.91 9.34
N GLU A 411 -26.44 -1.19 8.48
CA GLU A 411 -26.31 0.27 8.34
C GLU A 411 -26.62 1.02 9.65
N ASP A 412 -27.53 0.50 10.48
CA ASP A 412 -27.90 1.07 11.78
C ASP A 412 -26.92 0.70 12.92
N GLY A 413 -25.86 -0.07 12.62
CA GLY A 413 -24.85 -0.51 13.57
C GLY A 413 -25.17 -1.82 14.30
N THR A 414 -26.30 -2.46 14.02
CA THR A 414 -26.68 -3.76 14.61
C THR A 414 -25.73 -4.87 14.13
N PRO A 415 -25.12 -5.67 15.02
CA PRO A 415 -24.26 -6.78 14.62
C PRO A 415 -25.02 -7.86 13.84
N LEU A 416 -24.40 -8.35 12.77
CA LEU A 416 -24.90 -9.42 11.92
C LEU A 416 -24.31 -10.78 12.32
N PRO A 417 -25.05 -11.90 12.09
CA PRO A 417 -24.53 -13.25 12.28
C PRO A 417 -23.51 -13.62 11.21
N ASP A 418 -22.75 -14.71 11.48
CA ASP A 418 -21.84 -15.31 10.50
C ASP A 418 -22.56 -15.61 9.18
N GLY A 419 -21.87 -15.39 8.06
CA GLY A 419 -22.37 -15.54 6.70
C GLY A 419 -23.14 -14.32 6.17
N ALA A 420 -23.65 -13.44 7.03
CA ALA A 420 -24.37 -12.25 6.57
C ALA A 420 -23.42 -11.15 6.13
N ILE A 421 -23.71 -10.55 4.95
CA ILE A 421 -22.90 -9.48 4.37
C ILE A 421 -23.35 -8.12 4.93
N GLY A 422 -22.39 -7.35 5.42
CA GLY A 422 -22.62 -6.02 5.97
C GLY A 422 -21.35 -5.19 6.01
N LYS A 423 -21.40 -4.07 6.73
CA LYS A 423 -20.25 -3.20 6.96
C LYS A 423 -19.24 -3.85 7.90
N VAL A 424 -17.98 -3.78 7.54
CA VAL A 424 -16.86 -4.26 8.37
C VAL A 424 -16.51 -3.20 9.40
N TRP A 425 -16.58 -3.56 10.67
CA TRP A 425 -16.16 -2.76 11.79
C TRP A 425 -15.02 -3.44 12.54
N CYS A 426 -14.07 -2.65 13.03
CA CYS A 426 -13.00 -3.20 13.87
C CYS A 426 -12.76 -2.35 15.11
N ARG A 427 -12.24 -3.00 16.16
CA ARG A 427 -11.89 -2.36 17.43
C ARG A 427 -10.60 -2.98 17.97
N GLY A 428 -9.75 -2.15 18.59
CA GLY A 428 -8.54 -2.62 19.25
C GLY A 428 -7.52 -1.51 19.44
N PRO A 429 -6.40 -1.81 20.10
CA PRO A 429 -5.39 -0.81 20.44
C PRO A 429 -4.65 -0.24 19.23
N SER A 430 -4.77 -0.88 18.06
CA SER A 430 -4.15 -0.43 16.80
C SER A 430 -4.95 0.61 16.04
N VAL A 431 -6.19 0.90 16.47
CA VAL A 431 -7.05 1.89 15.81
C VAL A 431 -6.51 3.31 16.08
N MET A 432 -6.58 4.16 15.07
CA MET A 432 -6.17 5.57 15.13
C MET A 432 -6.89 6.34 16.24
N VAL A 433 -6.32 7.43 16.67
CA VAL A 433 -7.02 8.36 17.57
C VAL A 433 -7.99 9.29 16.82
N GLY A 434 -7.85 9.40 15.50
CA GLY A 434 -8.72 10.17 14.62
C GLY A 434 -7.98 10.71 13.40
N TYR A 435 -8.74 11.45 12.58
CA TYR A 435 -8.17 12.21 11.47
C TYR A 435 -7.71 13.59 11.94
N PHE A 436 -6.49 13.93 11.58
CA PHE A 436 -5.90 15.20 11.99
C PHE A 436 -6.71 16.41 11.47
N ARG A 437 -7.17 17.27 12.39
CA ARG A 437 -8.00 18.46 12.11
C ARG A 437 -9.30 18.17 11.33
N ASP A 438 -9.81 16.96 11.43
CA ASP A 438 -11.07 16.58 10.80
C ASP A 438 -11.94 15.75 11.76
N GLN A 439 -12.47 16.46 12.77
CA GLN A 439 -13.31 15.85 13.79
C GLN A 439 -14.61 15.28 13.20
N ALA A 440 -15.18 15.94 12.20
CA ALA A 440 -16.43 15.49 11.58
C ALA A 440 -16.26 14.12 10.91
N SER A 441 -15.17 13.92 10.15
CA SER A 441 -14.86 12.61 9.57
C SER A 441 -14.47 11.57 10.63
N THR A 442 -13.82 12.00 11.71
CA THR A 442 -13.50 11.14 12.85
C THR A 442 -14.76 10.61 13.50
N ASP A 443 -15.68 11.50 13.89
CA ASP A 443 -16.95 11.13 14.55
C ASP A 443 -17.85 10.27 13.64
N ALA A 444 -17.75 10.46 12.33
CA ALA A 444 -18.50 9.67 11.37
C ALA A 444 -18.03 8.21 11.25
N CYS A 445 -16.75 7.92 11.55
CA CYS A 445 -16.21 6.57 11.42
C CYS A 445 -15.83 5.91 12.76
N LEU A 446 -15.58 6.69 13.82
CA LEU A 446 -15.25 6.16 15.15
C LEU A 446 -16.44 6.32 16.10
N VAL A 447 -17.14 5.23 16.36
CA VAL A 447 -18.33 5.20 17.21
C VAL A 447 -18.13 4.19 18.33
N ASP A 448 -18.21 4.64 19.59
CA ASP A 448 -18.08 3.80 20.79
C ASP A 448 -16.83 2.89 20.78
N GLY A 449 -15.71 3.43 20.28
CA GLY A 449 -14.44 2.72 20.17
C GLY A 449 -14.35 1.71 18.99
N TRP A 450 -15.36 1.67 18.15
CA TRP A 450 -15.37 0.90 16.91
C TRP A 450 -15.11 1.79 15.70
N LEU A 451 -14.30 1.32 14.79
CA LEU A 451 -14.01 1.94 13.50
C LEU A 451 -14.88 1.32 12.40
N ASP A 452 -15.76 2.13 11.76
CA ASP A 452 -16.35 1.78 10.46
C ASP A 452 -15.27 1.90 9.39
N THR A 453 -14.87 0.78 8.82
CA THR A 453 -13.78 0.74 7.84
C THR A 453 -14.19 1.26 6.45
N GLY A 454 -15.49 1.38 6.21
CA GLY A 454 -16.07 1.69 4.90
C GLY A 454 -16.02 0.51 3.91
N ASP A 455 -15.53 -0.64 4.35
CA ASP A 455 -15.52 -1.87 3.55
C ASP A 455 -16.74 -2.75 3.90
N MET A 456 -17.15 -3.57 2.94
CA MET A 456 -18.21 -4.56 3.08
C MET A 456 -17.60 -5.95 3.09
N GLY A 457 -18.15 -6.83 3.92
CA GLY A 457 -17.67 -8.21 4.06
C GLY A 457 -18.59 -9.06 4.90
N TYR A 458 -18.14 -10.27 5.20
CA TYR A 458 -18.81 -11.19 6.11
C TYR A 458 -17.81 -12.01 6.91
N MET A 459 -18.24 -12.55 8.05
CA MET A 459 -17.47 -13.52 8.83
C MET A 459 -17.96 -14.93 8.51
N SER A 460 -17.04 -15.90 8.46
CA SER A 460 -17.34 -17.32 8.36
C SER A 460 -16.31 -18.10 9.17
N ASP A 461 -16.74 -18.86 10.18
CA ASP A 461 -15.87 -19.64 11.08
C ASP A 461 -14.73 -18.83 11.71
N GLY A 462 -14.97 -17.55 12.01
CA GLY A 462 -14.00 -16.62 12.59
C GLY A 462 -12.98 -16.07 11.60
N TYR A 463 -13.17 -16.29 10.30
CA TYR A 463 -12.40 -15.67 9.22
C TYR A 463 -13.19 -14.53 8.57
N ILE A 464 -12.47 -13.49 8.13
CA ILE A 464 -13.05 -12.34 7.41
C ILE A 464 -12.90 -12.51 5.90
N PHE A 465 -13.98 -12.19 5.19
CA PHE A 465 -14.05 -12.15 3.73
C PHE A 465 -14.48 -10.75 3.30
N ILE A 466 -13.63 -10.07 2.52
CA ILE A 466 -13.92 -8.72 2.03
C ILE A 466 -14.58 -8.80 0.66
N VAL A 467 -15.75 -8.18 0.52
CA VAL A 467 -16.53 -8.18 -0.72
C VAL A 467 -16.24 -6.95 -1.58
N GLY A 468 -16.01 -5.81 -0.96
CA GLY A 468 -15.69 -4.56 -1.66
C GLY A 468 -15.86 -3.33 -0.77
N ARG A 469 -15.83 -2.13 -1.37
CA ARG A 469 -16.07 -0.87 -0.65
C ARG A 469 -17.52 -0.44 -0.76
N ALA A 470 -18.13 -0.06 0.35
CA ALA A 470 -19.52 0.40 0.40
C ALA A 470 -19.76 1.58 -0.57
N LYS A 471 -18.84 2.56 -0.59
CA LYS A 471 -18.92 3.76 -1.45
C LYS A 471 -18.73 3.49 -2.95
N ASP A 472 -18.13 2.37 -3.32
CA ASP A 472 -17.90 2.00 -4.72
C ASP A 472 -19.07 1.18 -5.29
N MET A 473 -19.94 0.66 -4.43
CA MET A 473 -21.07 -0.19 -4.83
C MET A 473 -22.01 0.55 -5.79
N ILE A 474 -22.36 -0.10 -6.89
CA ILE A 474 -23.28 0.39 -7.90
C ILE A 474 -24.66 -0.15 -7.57
N ILE A 475 -25.60 0.73 -7.24
CA ILE A 475 -26.98 0.34 -6.89
C ILE A 475 -27.90 0.68 -8.05
N ILE A 476 -28.47 -0.35 -8.71
CA ILE A 476 -29.39 -0.17 -9.83
C ILE A 476 -30.63 -1.01 -9.62
N ASN A 477 -31.80 -0.37 -9.69
CA ASN A 477 -33.09 -1.03 -9.43
C ASN A 477 -33.13 -1.78 -8.10
N GLY A 478 -32.50 -1.20 -7.05
CA GLY A 478 -32.41 -1.80 -5.71
C GLY A 478 -31.46 -3.00 -5.61
N ARG A 479 -30.59 -3.22 -6.60
CA ARG A 479 -29.61 -4.31 -6.62
C ARG A 479 -28.19 -3.77 -6.48
N ASN A 480 -27.41 -4.44 -5.67
CA ASN A 480 -25.99 -4.14 -5.45
C ASN A 480 -25.15 -4.82 -6.52
N HIS A 481 -24.32 -4.06 -7.21
CA HIS A 481 -23.33 -4.55 -8.17
C HIS A 481 -21.96 -4.03 -7.78
N TRP A 482 -21.00 -4.93 -7.76
CA TRP A 482 -19.62 -4.56 -7.42
C TRP A 482 -18.85 -4.14 -8.67
N PRO A 483 -18.25 -2.94 -8.70
CA PRO A 483 -17.51 -2.46 -9.87
C PRO A 483 -16.44 -3.43 -10.35
N GLN A 484 -15.75 -4.07 -9.43
CA GLN A 484 -14.69 -5.03 -9.73
C GLN A 484 -15.19 -6.25 -10.51
N ASP A 485 -16.42 -6.70 -10.30
CA ASP A 485 -16.98 -7.84 -11.05
C ASP A 485 -17.19 -7.48 -12.52
N ILE A 486 -17.62 -6.23 -12.76
CA ILE A 486 -17.76 -5.67 -14.11
C ILE A 486 -16.37 -5.53 -14.76
N GLU A 487 -15.42 -4.93 -14.03
CA GLU A 487 -14.06 -4.71 -14.50
C GLU A 487 -13.37 -6.03 -14.85
N TRP A 488 -13.41 -7.01 -13.95
CA TRP A 488 -12.80 -8.34 -14.17
C TRP A 488 -13.44 -9.10 -15.33
N ALA A 489 -14.74 -8.95 -15.53
CA ALA A 489 -15.42 -9.56 -16.68
C ALA A 489 -14.91 -8.99 -18.00
N VAL A 490 -14.67 -7.68 -18.06
CA VAL A 490 -14.13 -7.01 -19.27
C VAL A 490 -12.64 -7.33 -19.44
N GLU A 491 -11.86 -7.43 -18.36
CA GLU A 491 -10.44 -7.82 -18.41
C GLU A 491 -10.19 -9.21 -19.03
N GLN A 492 -11.19 -10.09 -19.00
CA GLN A 492 -11.09 -11.41 -19.66
C GLN A 492 -11.14 -11.33 -21.19
N LEU A 493 -11.58 -10.20 -21.74
CA LEU A 493 -11.55 -10.00 -23.19
C LEU A 493 -10.10 -9.78 -23.67
N PRO A 494 -9.74 -10.27 -24.87
CA PRO A 494 -8.39 -10.12 -25.40
C PRO A 494 -7.96 -8.65 -25.50
N GLY A 495 -6.73 -8.35 -25.08
CA GLY A 495 -6.13 -7.02 -25.23
C GLY A 495 -6.25 -6.09 -24.02
N PHE A 496 -7.06 -6.42 -23.03
CA PHE A 496 -7.21 -5.64 -21.79
C PHE A 496 -6.35 -6.20 -20.65
N LYS A 497 -6.09 -5.33 -19.68
CA LYS A 497 -5.26 -5.64 -18.51
C LYS A 497 -5.90 -5.08 -17.24
N ALA A 498 -5.53 -5.63 -16.11
CA ALA A 498 -5.90 -5.12 -14.81
C ALA A 498 -5.60 -3.61 -14.70
N GLY A 499 -6.64 -2.84 -14.33
CA GLY A 499 -6.58 -1.39 -14.21
C GLY A 499 -6.67 -0.61 -15.52
N ASP A 500 -6.96 -1.24 -16.66
CA ASP A 500 -7.34 -0.55 -17.91
C ASP A 500 -8.85 -0.19 -17.92
N ILE A 501 -9.63 -0.67 -16.95
CA ILE A 501 -11.08 -0.55 -16.88
C ILE A 501 -11.49 0.09 -15.56
N ALA A 502 -12.47 0.99 -15.61
CA ALA A 502 -13.12 1.58 -14.43
C ALA A 502 -14.64 1.53 -14.59
N ALA A 503 -15.33 0.88 -13.63
CA ALA A 503 -16.77 0.83 -13.59
C ALA A 503 -17.32 1.65 -12.41
N PHE A 504 -18.41 2.40 -12.64
CA PHE A 504 -19.10 3.20 -11.63
C PHE A 504 -20.52 3.55 -12.09
N ALA A 505 -21.36 4.01 -11.14
CA ALA A 505 -22.70 4.49 -11.47
C ALA A 505 -22.67 5.94 -11.97
N ILE A 506 -23.50 6.22 -12.98
CA ILE A 506 -23.84 7.57 -13.44
C ILE A 506 -25.36 7.73 -13.49
N THR A 507 -25.83 8.98 -13.39
CA THR A 507 -27.24 9.28 -13.63
C THR A 507 -27.41 9.57 -15.13
N ALA A 508 -28.18 8.74 -15.81
CA ALA A 508 -28.52 8.95 -17.23
C ALA A 508 -29.39 10.18 -17.41
N PRO A 509 -29.51 10.73 -18.65
CA PRO A 509 -30.36 11.90 -18.94
C PRO A 509 -31.83 11.74 -18.53
N GLY A 510 -32.32 10.50 -18.38
CA GLY A 510 -33.67 10.18 -17.87
C GLY A 510 -33.81 10.18 -16.36
N GLY A 511 -32.74 10.43 -15.60
CA GLY A 511 -32.74 10.37 -14.12
C GLY A 511 -32.49 8.99 -13.53
N GLU A 512 -32.31 7.96 -14.36
CA GLU A 512 -32.05 6.59 -13.93
C GLU A 512 -30.55 6.38 -13.67
N GLU A 513 -30.21 5.64 -12.62
CA GLU A 513 -28.84 5.19 -12.40
C GLU A 513 -28.46 4.11 -13.41
N THR A 514 -27.31 4.28 -14.05
CA THR A 514 -26.81 3.41 -15.11
C THR A 514 -25.33 3.12 -14.87
N PRO A 515 -24.84 1.87 -15.06
CA PRO A 515 -23.41 1.59 -15.02
C PRO A 515 -22.69 2.28 -16.18
N ALA A 516 -21.61 2.95 -15.90
CA ALA A 516 -20.65 3.43 -16.89
C ALA A 516 -19.35 2.64 -16.77
N VAL A 517 -18.79 2.24 -17.89
CA VAL A 517 -17.54 1.47 -17.97
C VAL A 517 -16.58 2.23 -18.88
N LEU A 518 -15.57 2.83 -18.28
CA LEU A 518 -14.47 3.47 -19.01
C LEU A 518 -13.39 2.45 -19.31
N VAL A 519 -12.98 2.33 -20.56
CA VAL A 519 -12.00 1.32 -20.97
C VAL A 519 -10.88 1.96 -21.77
N GLN A 520 -9.65 1.83 -21.30
CA GLN A 520 -8.47 2.30 -22.01
C GLN A 520 -8.21 1.45 -23.26
N CYS A 521 -8.37 2.06 -24.43
CA CYS A 521 -8.21 1.40 -25.73
C CYS A 521 -6.98 1.92 -26.46
N ARG A 522 -6.16 1.00 -27.00
CA ARG A 522 -4.94 1.32 -27.74
C ARG A 522 -5.12 1.31 -29.25
N SER A 523 -6.26 0.81 -29.73
CA SER A 523 -6.53 0.75 -31.16
C SER A 523 -6.73 2.16 -31.75
N SER A 524 -6.11 2.41 -32.90
CA SER A 524 -6.33 3.60 -33.71
C SER A 524 -7.44 3.42 -34.75
N ASP A 525 -7.90 2.18 -34.97
CA ASP A 525 -8.95 1.85 -35.92
C ASP A 525 -10.35 2.07 -35.33
N GLU A 526 -11.14 2.91 -35.95
CA GLU A 526 -12.49 3.24 -35.52
C GLU A 526 -13.44 2.04 -35.60
N ALA A 527 -13.37 1.24 -36.67
CA ALA A 527 -14.21 0.06 -36.82
C ALA A 527 -13.90 -1.00 -35.74
N GLU A 528 -12.63 -1.14 -35.37
CA GLU A 528 -12.22 -2.00 -34.25
C GLU A 528 -12.75 -1.48 -32.92
N ARG A 529 -12.68 -0.15 -32.69
CA ARG A 529 -13.22 0.45 -31.45
C ARG A 529 -14.73 0.26 -31.34
N VAL A 530 -15.49 0.42 -32.44
CA VAL A 530 -16.94 0.16 -32.42
C VAL A 530 -17.22 -1.29 -32.05
N ARG A 531 -16.53 -2.24 -32.67
CA ARG A 531 -16.66 -3.67 -32.34
C ARG A 531 -16.32 -3.97 -30.88
N LEU A 532 -15.20 -3.44 -30.36
CA LEU A 532 -14.79 -3.61 -28.98
C LEU A 532 -15.83 -3.03 -28.00
N ARG A 533 -16.39 -1.85 -28.28
CA ARG A 533 -17.44 -1.24 -27.47
C ARG A 533 -18.65 -2.16 -27.35
N ASP A 534 -19.09 -2.73 -28.46
CA ASP A 534 -20.26 -3.63 -28.47
C ASP A 534 -19.95 -4.94 -27.76
N GLU A 535 -18.76 -5.54 -27.96
CA GLU A 535 -18.31 -6.74 -27.27
C GLU A 535 -18.23 -6.53 -25.75
N ILE A 536 -17.72 -5.38 -25.29
CA ILE A 536 -17.68 -5.01 -23.87
C ILE A 536 -19.11 -4.87 -23.32
N ARG A 537 -20.00 -4.20 -24.05
CA ARG A 537 -21.40 -4.02 -23.66
C ARG A 537 -22.10 -5.37 -23.48
N ASP A 538 -21.93 -6.27 -24.45
CA ASP A 538 -22.49 -7.61 -24.40
C ASP A 538 -21.90 -8.43 -23.23
N ARG A 539 -20.60 -8.29 -22.98
CA ARG A 539 -19.93 -8.94 -21.85
C ARG A 539 -20.48 -8.46 -20.51
N VAL A 540 -20.58 -7.13 -20.32
CA VAL A 540 -21.18 -6.56 -19.09
C VAL A 540 -22.62 -7.01 -18.94
N ARG A 541 -23.42 -6.94 -20.00
CA ARG A 541 -24.81 -7.41 -19.98
C ARG A 541 -24.91 -8.90 -19.64
N SER A 542 -24.00 -9.71 -20.15
CA SER A 542 -24.00 -11.16 -19.87
C SER A 542 -23.70 -11.46 -18.39
N VAL A 543 -22.92 -10.63 -17.70
CA VAL A 543 -22.54 -10.80 -16.30
C VAL A 543 -23.56 -10.15 -15.37
N THR A 544 -23.98 -8.93 -15.64
CA THR A 544 -24.84 -8.14 -14.72
C THR A 544 -26.33 -8.22 -15.06
N GLY A 545 -26.66 -8.61 -16.28
CA GLY A 545 -28.04 -8.54 -16.81
C GLY A 545 -28.49 -7.10 -17.14
N MET A 546 -27.60 -6.11 -17.12
CA MET A 546 -27.91 -4.70 -17.30
C MET A 546 -27.31 -4.14 -18.58
N ASN A 547 -27.96 -3.11 -19.11
CA ASN A 547 -27.33 -2.24 -20.10
C ASN A 547 -26.37 -1.29 -19.39
N CYS A 548 -25.26 -0.95 -20.05
CA CYS A 548 -24.28 -0.01 -19.55
C CYS A 548 -23.85 0.98 -20.62
N VAL A 549 -23.35 2.13 -20.20
CA VAL A 549 -22.61 3.05 -21.04
C VAL A 549 -21.18 2.55 -21.11
N VAL A 550 -20.67 2.29 -22.32
CA VAL A 550 -19.27 1.90 -22.53
C VAL A 550 -18.57 3.00 -23.28
N GLU A 551 -17.53 3.54 -22.69
CA GLU A 551 -16.71 4.61 -23.23
C GLU A 551 -15.27 4.14 -23.41
N LEU A 552 -14.80 4.14 -24.64
CA LEU A 552 -13.40 3.90 -24.94
C LEU A 552 -12.60 5.19 -24.81
N ILE A 553 -11.55 5.17 -24.02
CA ILE A 553 -10.72 6.33 -23.70
C ILE A 553 -9.25 6.07 -24.08
N PRO A 554 -8.45 7.14 -24.31
CA PRO A 554 -7.03 6.99 -24.60
C PRO A 554 -6.28 6.25 -23.46
N PRO A 555 -5.17 5.55 -23.77
CA PRO A 555 -4.32 4.94 -22.76
C PRO A 555 -3.79 5.97 -21.75
N ARG A 556 -3.63 5.55 -20.49
CA ARG A 556 -3.12 6.37 -19.39
C ARG A 556 -4.03 7.53 -18.98
N THR A 557 -5.32 7.46 -19.30
CA THR A 557 -6.31 8.47 -18.92
C THR A 557 -6.94 8.17 -17.56
N LEU A 558 -7.05 6.90 -17.15
CA LEU A 558 -7.65 6.54 -15.87
C LEU A 558 -6.78 7.00 -14.71
N PRO A 559 -7.37 7.75 -13.75
CA PRO A 559 -6.64 8.23 -12.59
C PRO A 559 -6.30 7.07 -11.64
N ARG A 560 -5.12 7.18 -11.04
CA ARG A 560 -4.65 6.24 -10.02
C ARG A 560 -4.36 6.97 -8.72
N THR A 561 -4.44 6.24 -7.62
CA THR A 561 -3.98 6.71 -6.31
C THR A 561 -2.46 6.78 -6.30
N SER A 562 -1.88 7.42 -5.28
CA SER A 562 -0.43 7.45 -5.05
C SER A 562 0.19 6.05 -4.97
N SER A 563 -0.58 5.05 -4.50
CA SER A 563 -0.15 3.64 -4.45
C SER A 563 -0.32 2.88 -5.78
N GLY A 564 -0.76 3.57 -6.86
CA GLY A 564 -0.94 2.97 -8.20
C GLY A 564 -2.28 2.27 -8.43
N LYS A 565 -3.17 2.23 -7.43
CA LYS A 565 -4.51 1.64 -7.55
C LYS A 565 -5.43 2.52 -8.38
N LEU A 566 -6.38 1.90 -9.09
CA LEU A 566 -7.44 2.62 -9.80
C LEU A 566 -8.28 3.45 -8.81
N SER A 567 -8.51 4.72 -9.13
CA SER A 567 -9.40 5.61 -8.36
C SER A 567 -10.73 5.80 -9.09
N ARG A 568 -11.73 4.94 -8.80
CA ARG A 568 -13.05 4.96 -9.45
C ARG A 568 -13.79 6.27 -9.21
N ALA A 569 -13.78 6.76 -7.97
CA ALA A 569 -14.42 8.02 -7.63
C ALA A 569 -13.83 9.21 -8.41
N LYS A 570 -12.49 9.27 -8.54
CA LYS A 570 -11.82 10.31 -9.34
C LYS A 570 -12.11 10.13 -10.84
N ALA A 571 -12.13 8.89 -11.35
CA ALA A 571 -12.47 8.59 -12.74
C ALA A 571 -13.89 9.06 -13.05
N ARG A 572 -14.86 8.73 -12.19
CA ARG A 572 -16.25 9.21 -12.28
C ARG A 572 -16.35 10.73 -12.32
N ASN A 573 -15.68 11.41 -11.38
CA ASN A 573 -15.75 12.87 -11.29
C ASN A 573 -15.15 13.55 -12.53
N LEU A 574 -13.99 13.09 -13.00
CA LEU A 574 -13.35 13.61 -14.21
C LEU A 574 -14.19 13.34 -15.48
N TYR A 575 -14.82 12.18 -15.56
CA TYR A 575 -15.74 11.84 -16.64
C TYR A 575 -16.97 12.76 -16.66
N LEU A 576 -17.63 12.93 -15.50
CA LEU A 576 -18.79 13.82 -15.38
C LEU A 576 -18.45 15.30 -15.61
N ALA A 577 -17.22 15.72 -15.30
CA ALA A 577 -16.72 17.07 -15.59
C ALA A 577 -16.31 17.26 -17.06
N GLY A 578 -16.34 16.20 -17.91
CA GLY A 578 -15.89 16.25 -19.31
C GLY A 578 -14.37 16.37 -19.47
N GLU A 579 -13.60 16.12 -18.42
CA GLU A 579 -12.14 16.15 -18.46
C GLU A 579 -11.55 14.84 -19.03
N ILE A 580 -12.21 13.71 -18.81
CA ILE A 580 -11.94 12.47 -19.54
C ILE A 580 -12.75 12.53 -20.84
N LYS A 581 -12.05 12.57 -21.98
CA LYS A 581 -12.65 12.61 -23.32
C LYS A 581 -12.62 11.21 -23.94
N PRO A 582 -13.78 10.55 -24.09
CA PRO A 582 -13.89 9.33 -24.88
C PRO A 582 -13.53 9.58 -26.34
N TYR A 583 -13.21 8.51 -27.06
CA TYR A 583 -13.14 8.56 -28.51
C TYR A 583 -14.54 8.82 -29.10
N ASP A 584 -14.67 9.74 -30.06
CA ASP A 584 -15.90 9.91 -30.82
C ASP A 584 -16.10 8.65 -31.68
N LEU A 585 -17.13 7.88 -31.35
CA LEU A 585 -17.52 6.70 -32.11
C LEU A 585 -18.91 6.94 -32.68
N ALA A 586 -19.11 6.60 -33.94
CA ALA A 586 -20.44 6.59 -34.53
C ALA A 586 -21.38 5.71 -33.70
N ALA A 587 -22.63 6.21 -33.53
CA ALA A 587 -23.65 5.58 -32.71
C ALA A 587 -24.06 4.20 -33.23
#